data_fda113adf0ebc798643ee60544bdf870
#
_entry.id   fda113adf0ebc798643ee60544bdf870
#
_cell.length_a   1.000
_cell.length_b   1.000
_cell.length_c   1.000
_cell.angle_alpha   90.00
_cell.angle_beta   90.00
_cell.angle_gamma   90.00
#
_symmetry.space_group_name_H-M   'P 1'
#
loop_
_entity.id
_entity.type
_entity.pdbx_description
1 polymer ?
#
loop_
_entity_poly.entity_id
_entity_poly.type
_entity_poly.pdbx_seq_one_letter_code
_entity_poly.pdbx_strand_id
1 'polypeptide(L)'
;MDSPEPRDIDSGNAGVPRPGSRWDRLFTDFEAELDAVADAEFVMEVADRTRRELAAVRLTDRLRAAVKRQLAVAVDAGGGLTVAGVLSEVGPDWMMLSSEIGGARILIPTEAVLMLRNLPPIAYAAGSEGIVAERFDVRMVLRRLARDRAIAAVVLRSGETVQGTIDRVGADFLDLATHDVDQPRR
;
A
#
# COMPACT_ATOMS: atom_id res chain seq x y z
N MET A 1 -36.11 55.03 -80.06
CA MET A 1 -35.40 53.76 -80.03
C MET A 1 -35.02 53.55 -78.58
N ASP A 2 -35.89 52.85 -77.98
CA ASP A 2 -36.03 52.76 -76.55
C ASP A 2 -35.20 51.59 -76.02
N SER A 3 -34.35 51.83 -75.02
CA SER A 3 -33.61 50.79 -74.37
C SER A 3 -34.03 50.76 -72.85
N PRO A 4 -34.53 49.67 -72.40
CA PRO A 4 -34.97 49.56 -71.02
C PRO A 4 -33.80 49.37 -70.03
N GLU A 5 -33.86 50.06 -68.89
CA GLU A 5 -33.03 49.93 -67.71
C GLU A 5 -33.08 48.50 -67.11
N PRO A 6 -31.99 48.01 -66.53
CA PRO A 6 -31.99 46.77 -65.73
C PRO A 6 -32.52 47.03 -64.34
N ARG A 7 -33.46 46.20 -63.92
CA ARG A 7 -34.01 46.17 -62.56
C ARG A 7 -32.97 45.68 -61.56
N ASP A 8 -32.72 46.43 -60.51
CA ASP A 8 -32.00 46.03 -59.34
C ASP A 8 -32.68 44.83 -58.63
N ILE A 9 -31.92 43.73 -58.53
CA ILE A 9 -32.33 42.57 -57.79
C ILE A 9 -31.81 42.84 -56.35
N ASP A 10 -32.75 43.18 -55.48
CA ASP A 10 -32.55 43.26 -54.02
C ASP A 10 -31.95 41.95 -53.52
N SER A 11 -30.65 41.98 -53.24
CA SER A 11 -29.93 40.88 -52.63
C SER A 11 -30.34 40.80 -51.15
N GLY A 12 -31.26 39.86 -50.88
CA GLY A 12 -31.67 39.54 -49.53
C GLY A 12 -30.47 39.33 -48.61
N ASN A 13 -30.30 40.25 -47.72
CA ASN A 13 -29.36 40.17 -46.58
C ASN A 13 -29.79 38.98 -45.70
N ALA A 14 -29.16 37.80 -45.92
CA ALA A 14 -29.27 36.67 -45.04
C ALA A 14 -28.66 37.10 -43.69
N GLY A 15 -29.56 37.42 -42.76
CA GLY A 15 -29.18 37.88 -41.43
C GLY A 15 -28.22 36.90 -40.75
N VAL A 16 -27.00 37.37 -40.56
CA VAL A 16 -26.04 36.78 -39.64
C VAL A 16 -26.74 36.69 -38.28
N PRO A 17 -26.78 35.52 -37.62
CA PRO A 17 -27.39 35.39 -36.32
C PRO A 17 -26.67 36.38 -35.35
N ARG A 18 -27.42 37.28 -34.77
CA ARG A 18 -26.88 38.22 -33.79
C ARG A 18 -26.50 37.42 -32.54
N PRO A 19 -25.21 37.35 -32.14
CA PRO A 19 -24.84 36.69 -30.91
C PRO A 19 -25.42 37.48 -29.72
N GLY A 20 -26.22 36.86 -28.90
CA GLY A 20 -26.58 37.37 -27.60
C GLY A 20 -28.01 37.85 -27.43
N SER A 21 -28.99 37.04 -27.72
CA SER A 21 -30.29 37.23 -27.11
C SER A 21 -30.18 36.99 -25.59
N ARG A 22 -31.06 37.65 -24.80
CA ARG A 22 -31.14 37.44 -23.35
C ARG A 22 -31.32 35.93 -23.01
N TRP A 23 -31.97 35.20 -23.90
CA TRP A 23 -32.21 33.76 -23.80
C TRP A 23 -30.95 32.94 -24.03
N ASP A 24 -30.13 33.29 -25.01
CA ASP A 24 -28.89 32.57 -25.29
C ASP A 24 -27.91 32.65 -24.11
N ARG A 25 -27.85 33.80 -23.46
CA ARG A 25 -27.05 33.96 -22.21
C ARG A 25 -27.60 33.11 -21.08
N LEU A 26 -28.93 33.10 -20.89
CA LEU A 26 -29.58 32.30 -19.85
C LEU A 26 -29.32 30.80 -20.05
N PHE A 27 -29.41 30.31 -21.29
CA PHE A 27 -29.12 28.92 -21.60
C PHE A 27 -27.65 28.57 -21.39
N THR A 28 -26.72 29.44 -21.78
CA THR A 28 -25.29 29.26 -21.54
C THR A 28 -24.96 29.25 -20.05
N ASP A 29 -25.57 30.14 -19.26
CA ASP A 29 -25.38 30.16 -17.82
C ASP A 29 -25.95 28.90 -17.15
N PHE A 30 -27.09 28.41 -17.62
CA PHE A 30 -27.72 27.19 -17.12
C PHE A 30 -26.92 25.93 -17.50
N GLU A 31 -26.41 25.84 -18.73
CA GLU A 31 -25.52 24.78 -19.16
C GLU A 31 -24.24 24.77 -18.32
N ALA A 32 -23.62 25.92 -18.07
CA ALA A 32 -22.45 26.04 -17.22
C ALA A 32 -22.71 25.62 -15.77
N GLU A 33 -23.90 25.93 -15.24
CA GLU A 33 -24.30 25.50 -13.89
C GLU A 33 -24.53 23.98 -13.82
N LEU A 34 -25.14 23.38 -14.83
CA LEU A 34 -25.31 21.92 -14.91
C LEU A 34 -23.97 21.20 -15.03
N ASP A 35 -23.05 21.71 -15.87
CA ASP A 35 -21.72 21.15 -16.03
C ASP A 35 -20.94 21.26 -14.71
N ALA A 36 -21.02 22.37 -14.00
CA ALA A 36 -20.36 22.53 -12.70
C ALA A 36 -20.90 21.56 -11.63
N VAL A 37 -22.22 21.28 -11.63
CA VAL A 37 -22.82 20.29 -10.75
C VAL A 37 -22.35 18.88 -11.10
N ALA A 38 -22.35 18.53 -12.40
CA ALA A 38 -21.87 17.22 -12.86
C ALA A 38 -20.39 17.00 -12.54
N ASP A 39 -19.55 18.02 -12.71
CA ASP A 39 -18.14 17.96 -12.34
C ASP A 39 -17.93 17.78 -10.82
N ALA A 40 -18.72 18.48 -10.01
CA ALA A 40 -18.67 18.33 -8.57
C ALA A 40 -19.09 16.93 -8.11
N GLU A 41 -20.17 16.38 -8.68
CA GLU A 41 -20.62 15.00 -8.41
C GLU A 41 -19.55 13.97 -8.80
N PHE A 42 -18.93 14.13 -9.98
CA PHE A 42 -17.85 13.25 -10.44
C PHE A 42 -16.64 13.29 -9.50
N VAL A 43 -16.22 14.48 -9.07
CA VAL A 43 -15.11 14.62 -8.10
C VAL A 43 -15.44 13.94 -6.77
N MET A 44 -16.67 14.07 -6.28
CA MET A 44 -17.12 13.39 -5.05
C MET A 44 -17.14 11.87 -5.22
N GLU A 45 -17.63 11.37 -6.35
CA GLU A 45 -17.66 9.93 -6.63
C GLU A 45 -16.25 9.33 -6.70
N VAL A 46 -15.32 10.01 -7.39
CA VAL A 46 -13.90 9.62 -7.46
C VAL A 46 -13.28 9.61 -6.07
N ALA A 47 -13.54 10.64 -5.26
CA ALA A 47 -13.01 10.72 -3.89
C ALA A 47 -13.58 9.59 -3.00
N ASP A 48 -14.85 9.25 -3.13
CA ASP A 48 -15.48 8.16 -2.39
C ASP A 48 -14.98 6.79 -2.82
N ARG A 49 -14.76 6.60 -4.12
CA ARG A 49 -14.15 5.38 -4.66
C ARG A 49 -12.74 5.22 -4.14
N THR A 50 -11.93 6.27 -4.20
CA THR A 50 -10.54 6.26 -3.70
C THR A 50 -10.49 5.96 -2.20
N ARG A 51 -11.41 6.54 -1.39
CA ARG A 51 -11.50 6.23 0.05
C ARG A 51 -11.84 4.76 0.30
N ARG A 52 -12.79 4.18 -0.47
CA ARG A 52 -13.16 2.76 -0.35
C ARG A 52 -12.01 1.85 -0.76
N GLU A 53 -11.32 2.17 -1.84
CA GLU A 53 -10.13 1.42 -2.30
C GLU A 53 -9.02 1.45 -1.24
N LEU A 54 -8.73 2.61 -0.65
CA LEU A 54 -7.75 2.75 0.43
C LEU A 54 -8.15 1.97 1.69
N ALA A 55 -9.44 1.97 2.05
CA ALA A 55 -9.94 1.23 3.20
C ALA A 55 -9.84 -0.30 3.03
N ALA A 56 -9.79 -0.79 1.80
CA ALA A 56 -9.62 -2.21 1.50
C ALA A 56 -8.16 -2.67 1.49
N VAL A 57 -7.19 -1.74 1.48
CA VAL A 57 -5.75 -2.05 1.44
C VAL A 57 -5.31 -2.65 2.76
N ARG A 58 -4.76 -3.85 2.72
CA ARG A 58 -4.14 -4.49 3.88
C ARG A 58 -2.68 -4.08 4.03
N LEU A 59 -2.17 -4.10 5.27
CA LEU A 59 -0.75 -3.85 5.53
C LEU A 59 0.14 -4.84 4.76
N THR A 60 -0.25 -6.11 4.69
CA THR A 60 0.47 -7.16 3.95
C THR A 60 0.65 -6.82 2.47
N ASP A 61 -0.36 -6.20 1.82
CA ASP A 61 -0.28 -5.81 0.41
C ASP A 61 0.76 -4.69 0.19
N ARG A 62 0.84 -3.76 1.12
CA ARG A 62 1.86 -2.70 1.13
C ARG A 62 3.26 -3.27 1.38
N LEU A 63 3.38 -4.19 2.34
CA LEU A 63 4.66 -4.85 2.65
C LEU A 63 5.16 -5.66 1.46
N ARG A 64 4.30 -6.40 0.76
CA ARG A 64 4.67 -7.14 -0.45
C ARG A 64 5.13 -6.22 -1.59
N ALA A 65 4.49 -5.06 -1.74
CA ALA A 65 4.94 -4.06 -2.68
C ALA A 65 6.36 -3.55 -2.33
N ALA A 66 6.66 -3.42 -1.04
CA ALA A 66 7.97 -3.02 -0.56
C ALA A 66 9.03 -4.11 -0.79
N VAL A 67 8.71 -5.40 -0.58
CA VAL A 67 9.61 -6.53 -0.88
C VAL A 67 10.06 -6.51 -2.33
N LYS A 68 9.12 -6.42 -3.29
CA LYS A 68 9.48 -6.40 -4.72
C LYS A 68 10.39 -5.24 -5.12
N ARG A 69 10.35 -4.16 -4.36
CA ARG A 69 11.18 -2.96 -4.58
C ARG A 69 12.44 -2.94 -3.73
N GLN A 70 12.65 -3.97 -2.90
CA GLN A 70 13.76 -4.05 -1.95
C GLN A 70 13.90 -2.81 -1.08
N LEU A 71 12.79 -2.34 -0.53
CA LEU A 71 12.76 -1.11 0.25
C LEU A 71 13.28 -1.32 1.66
N ALA A 72 14.10 -0.39 2.12
CA ALA A 72 14.50 -0.30 3.51
C ALA A 72 13.37 0.31 4.33
N VAL A 73 12.99 -0.38 5.40
CA VAL A 73 11.96 0.06 6.34
C VAL A 73 12.52 0.06 7.75
N ALA A 74 11.92 0.84 8.64
CA ALA A 74 12.20 0.79 10.05
C ALA A 74 10.93 0.35 10.80
N VAL A 75 11.09 -0.63 11.70
CA VAL A 75 10.01 -1.22 12.48
C VAL A 75 10.27 -0.95 13.95
N ASP A 76 9.32 -0.29 14.60
CA ASP A 76 9.29 -0.24 16.06
C ASP A 76 8.45 -1.43 16.55
N ALA A 77 9.07 -2.31 17.30
CA ALA A 77 8.43 -3.44 17.95
C ALA A 77 8.32 -3.18 19.47
N GLY A 78 7.60 -4.03 20.18
CA GLY A 78 7.51 -3.92 21.64
C GLY A 78 8.88 -3.96 22.33
N GLY A 79 8.95 -3.49 23.59
CA GLY A 79 10.17 -3.50 24.39
C GLY A 79 11.21 -2.44 24.02
N GLY A 80 10.82 -1.39 23.29
CA GLY A 80 11.72 -0.33 22.86
C GLY A 80 12.66 -0.73 21.70
N LEU A 81 12.41 -1.87 21.08
CA LEU A 81 13.19 -2.37 19.95
C LEU A 81 12.83 -1.63 18.66
N THR A 82 13.80 -0.95 18.07
CA THR A 82 13.70 -0.42 16.70
C THR A 82 14.64 -1.20 15.81
N VAL A 83 14.11 -1.78 14.73
CA VAL A 83 14.86 -2.54 13.76
C VAL A 83 14.75 -1.87 12.41
N ALA A 84 15.88 -1.67 11.73
CA ALA A 84 15.92 -1.16 10.36
C ALA A 84 16.61 -2.18 9.44
N GLY A 85 16.10 -2.30 8.22
CA GLY A 85 16.67 -3.19 7.22
C GLY A 85 15.83 -3.25 5.95
N VAL A 86 16.32 -3.99 4.96
CA VAL A 86 15.60 -4.24 3.71
C VAL A 86 14.56 -5.32 3.94
N LEU A 87 13.34 -5.04 3.56
CA LEU A 87 12.25 -6.02 3.63
C LEU A 87 12.48 -7.10 2.57
N SER A 88 12.71 -8.34 3.02
CA SER A 88 13.09 -9.47 2.16
C SER A 88 11.93 -10.44 1.88
N GLU A 89 11.11 -10.71 2.87
CA GLU A 89 9.99 -11.66 2.78
C GLU A 89 8.81 -11.19 3.62
N VAL A 90 7.59 -11.57 3.22
CA VAL A 90 6.34 -11.26 3.95
C VAL A 90 5.41 -12.45 3.88
N GLY A 91 4.95 -12.91 5.03
CA GLY A 91 3.88 -13.88 5.20
C GLY A 91 2.54 -13.24 5.57
N PRO A 92 1.54 -14.05 5.91
CA PRO A 92 0.23 -13.55 6.30
C PRO A 92 0.28 -12.80 7.65
N ASP A 93 1.13 -13.21 8.57
CA ASP A 93 1.23 -12.74 9.95
C ASP A 93 2.66 -12.41 10.40
N TRP A 94 3.62 -12.32 9.45
CA TRP A 94 5.02 -11.99 9.74
C TRP A 94 5.69 -11.26 8.59
N MET A 95 6.82 -10.62 8.90
CA MET A 95 7.75 -10.04 7.93
C MET A 95 9.19 -10.39 8.29
N MET A 96 10.06 -10.40 7.27
CA MET A 96 11.50 -10.64 7.41
C MET A 96 12.27 -9.43 6.94
N LEU A 97 13.13 -8.91 7.80
CA LEU A 97 14.10 -7.88 7.46
C LEU A 97 15.49 -8.49 7.32
N SER A 98 16.23 -8.04 6.33
CA SER A 98 17.67 -8.28 6.20
C SER A 98 18.40 -7.05 6.69
N SER A 99 19.17 -7.17 7.77
CA SER A 99 20.00 -6.08 8.28
C SER A 99 21.20 -5.88 7.38
N GLU A 100 21.50 -4.63 7.04
CA GLU A 100 22.72 -4.29 6.30
C GLU A 100 23.98 -4.51 7.17
N ILE A 101 23.81 -4.43 8.49
CA ILE A 101 24.90 -4.65 9.46
C ILE A 101 24.90 -6.13 9.84
N GLY A 102 25.95 -6.86 9.43
CA GLY A 102 26.17 -8.26 9.80
C GLY A 102 25.29 -9.30 9.07
N GLY A 103 24.46 -8.91 8.10
CA GLY A 103 23.63 -9.82 7.30
C GLY A 103 22.60 -10.60 8.11
N ALA A 104 22.27 -10.17 9.32
CA ALA A 104 21.28 -10.83 10.16
C ALA A 104 19.90 -10.77 9.53
N ARG A 105 19.16 -11.90 9.59
CA ARG A 105 17.74 -11.96 9.22
C ARG A 105 16.89 -11.83 10.48
N ILE A 106 15.94 -10.92 10.44
CA ILE A 106 15.12 -10.57 11.59
C ILE A 106 13.67 -10.87 11.23
N LEU A 107 13.12 -11.89 11.89
CA LEU A 107 11.71 -12.28 11.76
C LEU A 107 10.88 -11.47 12.75
N ILE A 108 9.88 -10.75 12.25
CA ILE A 108 8.99 -9.92 13.07
C ILE A 108 7.55 -10.38 12.83
N PRO A 109 6.87 -10.93 13.85
CA PRO A 109 5.43 -11.15 13.78
C PRO A 109 4.71 -9.83 13.60
N THR A 110 3.69 -9.79 12.75
CA THR A 110 2.94 -8.55 12.46
C THR A 110 2.28 -7.98 13.73
N GLU A 111 1.86 -8.83 14.64
CA GLU A 111 1.29 -8.44 15.94
C GLU A 111 2.27 -7.75 16.90
N ALA A 112 3.58 -7.93 16.67
CA ALA A 112 4.63 -7.25 17.45
C ALA A 112 4.93 -5.84 16.94
N VAL A 113 4.42 -5.46 15.77
CA VAL A 113 4.68 -4.17 15.14
C VAL A 113 3.85 -3.08 15.80
N LEU A 114 4.50 -2.09 16.36
CA LEU A 114 3.86 -0.89 16.90
C LEU A 114 3.80 0.22 15.84
N MET A 115 4.89 0.38 15.08
CA MET A 115 4.98 1.38 14.03
C MET A 115 5.88 0.91 12.90
N LEU A 116 5.50 1.25 11.66
CA LEU A 116 6.31 1.08 10.46
C LEU A 116 6.62 2.45 9.87
N ARG A 117 7.93 2.71 9.62
CA ARG A 117 8.41 3.93 8.98
C ARG A 117 8.99 3.60 7.60
N ASN A 118 8.99 4.59 6.72
CA ASN A 118 9.52 4.50 5.36
C ASN A 118 8.77 3.49 4.45
N LEU A 119 7.53 3.16 4.81
CA LEU A 119 6.67 2.32 3.97
C LEU A 119 5.83 3.23 3.05
N PRO A 120 6.04 3.20 1.73
CA PRO A 120 5.29 4.04 0.80
C PRO A 120 3.80 3.65 0.77
N PRO A 121 2.91 4.56 0.33
CA PRO A 121 1.47 4.31 0.24
C PRO A 121 1.07 3.35 -0.89
N ILE A 122 2.04 2.73 -1.56
CA ILE A 122 1.82 1.83 -2.68
C ILE A 122 1.49 0.43 -2.16
N ALA A 123 0.40 -0.14 -2.64
CA ALA A 123 -0.01 -1.52 -2.36
C ALA A 123 -0.15 -2.33 -3.66
N TYR A 124 -0.07 -3.65 -3.55
CA TYR A 124 -0.54 -4.51 -4.62
C TYR A 124 -2.07 -4.61 -4.60
N ALA A 125 -2.66 -4.84 -5.77
CA ALA A 125 -4.07 -5.15 -5.86
C ALA A 125 -4.38 -6.39 -4.99
N ALA A 126 -5.41 -6.29 -4.16
CA ALA A 126 -5.88 -7.39 -3.35
C ALA A 126 -6.18 -8.62 -4.25
N GLY A 127 -5.75 -9.81 -3.82
CA GLY A 127 -5.96 -11.05 -4.58
C GLY A 127 -4.88 -11.40 -5.61
N SER A 128 -3.80 -10.62 -5.74
CA SER A 128 -2.64 -10.98 -6.58
C SER A 128 -1.75 -12.06 -5.94
N GLU A 129 -2.18 -12.66 -4.85
CA GLU A 129 -1.42 -13.55 -3.99
C GLU A 129 -1.52 -14.99 -4.48
N GLY A 130 -0.38 -15.67 -4.58
CA GLY A 130 -0.38 -17.12 -4.75
C GLY A 130 -0.88 -17.80 -3.45
N ILE A 131 -1.75 -18.80 -3.59
CA ILE A 131 -2.35 -19.60 -2.49
C ILE A 131 -1.30 -20.14 -1.49
N VAL A 132 -0.05 -20.30 -1.93
CA VAL A 132 1.06 -20.81 -1.12
C VAL A 132 1.55 -19.73 -0.11
N ALA A 133 1.58 -18.46 -0.50
CA ALA A 133 2.08 -17.37 0.36
C ALA A 133 1.14 -17.11 1.55
N GLU A 134 -0.16 -17.34 1.40
CA GLU A 134 -1.15 -17.20 2.48
C GLU A 134 -1.07 -18.29 3.55
N ARG A 135 -0.46 -19.45 3.25
CA ARG A 135 -0.39 -20.60 4.17
C ARG A 135 0.89 -20.64 5.01
N PHE A 136 1.88 -19.78 4.70
CA PHE A 136 3.14 -19.75 5.43
C PHE A 136 3.05 -18.80 6.63
N ASP A 137 2.40 -19.25 7.71
CA ASP A 137 2.32 -18.51 8.97
C ASP A 137 3.68 -18.49 9.71
N VAL A 138 3.82 -17.61 10.71
CA VAL A 138 5.03 -17.47 11.50
C VAL A 138 5.46 -18.79 12.16
N ARG A 139 4.50 -19.62 12.56
CA ARG A 139 4.78 -20.94 13.19
C ARG A 139 5.46 -21.88 12.23
N MET A 140 5.11 -21.86 10.94
CA MET A 140 5.80 -22.65 9.93
C MET A 140 7.26 -22.23 9.77
N VAL A 141 7.53 -20.93 9.78
CA VAL A 141 8.90 -20.40 9.75
C VAL A 141 9.67 -20.83 10.98
N LEU A 142 9.09 -20.69 12.18
CA LEU A 142 9.71 -21.11 13.43
C LEU A 142 9.97 -22.63 13.49
N ARG A 143 9.03 -23.47 13.01
CA ARG A 143 9.23 -24.92 12.90
C ARG A 143 10.35 -25.29 11.93
N ARG A 144 10.56 -24.50 10.89
CA ARG A 144 11.72 -24.70 9.99
C ARG A 144 13.02 -24.36 10.72
N LEU A 145 13.07 -23.23 11.45
CA LEU A 145 14.24 -22.88 12.27
C LEU A 145 14.54 -23.95 13.32
N ALA A 146 13.51 -24.50 13.98
CA ALA A 146 13.64 -25.61 14.93
C ALA A 146 14.23 -26.86 14.29
N ARG A 147 13.75 -27.23 13.09
CA ARG A 147 14.27 -28.39 12.32
C ARG A 147 15.74 -28.22 11.95
N ASP A 148 16.09 -27.01 11.53
CA ASP A 148 17.45 -26.68 11.11
C ASP A 148 18.39 -26.47 12.32
N ARG A 149 17.88 -26.56 13.55
CA ARG A 149 18.57 -26.27 14.81
C ARG A 149 19.33 -24.95 14.78
N ALA A 150 18.74 -23.97 14.15
CA ALA A 150 19.33 -22.64 14.04
C ALA A 150 19.38 -21.95 15.39
N ILE A 151 20.52 -21.36 15.71
CA ILE A 151 20.61 -20.49 16.89
C ILE A 151 19.88 -19.20 16.58
N ALA A 152 18.95 -18.83 17.45
CA ALA A 152 18.16 -17.62 17.33
C ALA A 152 18.31 -16.75 18.58
N ALA A 153 18.28 -15.44 18.39
CA ALA A 153 18.09 -14.48 19.48
C ALA A 153 16.61 -14.04 19.47
N VAL A 154 15.91 -14.34 20.54
CA VAL A 154 14.51 -13.97 20.73
C VAL A 154 14.45 -12.73 21.60
N VAL A 155 13.90 -11.66 21.06
CA VAL A 155 13.66 -10.43 21.82
C VAL A 155 12.25 -10.46 22.37
N LEU A 156 12.13 -10.40 23.67
CA LEU A 156 10.87 -10.39 24.39
C LEU A 156 10.22 -8.98 24.36
N ARG A 157 8.94 -8.92 24.67
CA ARG A 157 8.22 -7.62 24.80
C ARG A 157 8.77 -6.72 25.90
N SER A 158 9.49 -7.31 26.87
CA SER A 158 10.23 -6.56 27.90
C SER A 158 11.48 -5.85 27.37
N GLY A 159 11.95 -6.18 26.16
CA GLY A 159 13.25 -5.77 25.63
C GLY A 159 14.39 -6.72 25.97
N GLU A 160 14.15 -7.73 26.83
CA GLU A 160 15.13 -8.77 27.16
C GLU A 160 15.39 -9.64 25.93
N THR A 161 16.65 -10.02 25.71
CA THR A 161 17.05 -10.91 24.63
C THR A 161 17.51 -12.25 25.19
N VAL A 162 16.90 -13.33 24.70
CA VAL A 162 17.24 -14.71 25.07
C VAL A 162 17.82 -15.40 23.84
N GLN A 163 19.02 -15.96 23.96
CA GLN A 163 19.64 -16.74 22.89
C GLN A 163 19.48 -18.24 23.14
N GLY A 164 19.18 -18.96 22.07
CA GLY A 164 19.04 -20.42 22.15
C GLY A 164 18.68 -21.06 20.83
N THR A 165 18.40 -22.34 20.91
CA THR A 165 17.89 -23.16 19.81
C THR A 165 16.42 -23.45 20.06
N ILE A 166 15.58 -23.28 19.06
CA ILE A 166 14.16 -23.61 19.16
C ILE A 166 14.01 -25.12 19.18
N ASP A 167 13.49 -25.66 20.27
CA ASP A 167 13.24 -27.10 20.43
C ASP A 167 11.85 -27.51 19.94
N ARG A 168 10.85 -26.69 20.27
CA ARG A 168 9.46 -27.02 19.99
C ARG A 168 8.65 -25.76 19.67
N VAL A 169 7.71 -25.89 18.72
CA VAL A 169 6.77 -24.82 18.36
C VAL A 169 5.34 -25.37 18.49
N GLY A 170 4.61 -24.90 19.48
CA GLY A 170 3.21 -25.23 19.73
C GLY A 170 2.24 -24.38 18.91
N ALA A 171 1.00 -24.33 19.39
CA ALA A 171 -0.02 -23.47 18.81
C ALA A 171 0.14 -22.01 19.23
N ASP A 172 0.56 -21.78 20.46
CA ASP A 172 0.65 -20.48 21.15
C ASP A 172 1.90 -20.32 22.02
N PHE A 173 2.84 -21.27 21.96
CA PHE A 173 4.09 -21.25 22.71
C PHE A 173 5.29 -21.70 21.89
N LEU A 174 6.46 -21.40 22.40
CA LEU A 174 7.79 -21.72 21.88
C LEU A 174 8.67 -22.20 23.02
N ASP A 175 9.24 -23.41 22.89
CA ASP A 175 10.29 -23.89 23.79
C ASP A 175 11.64 -23.55 23.21
N LEU A 176 12.47 -22.86 24.00
CA LEU A 176 13.79 -22.43 23.63
C LEU A 176 14.81 -23.07 24.58
N ALA A 177 15.72 -23.89 24.05
CA ALA A 177 16.90 -24.34 24.77
C ALA A 177 17.90 -23.19 24.82
N THR A 178 18.02 -22.55 25.96
CA THR A 178 18.91 -21.40 26.15
C THR A 178 20.38 -21.88 26.19
N HIS A 179 21.23 -21.11 25.53
CA HIS A 179 22.68 -21.30 25.57
C HIS A 179 23.28 -20.16 26.41
N ASP A 180 23.92 -20.52 27.52
CA ASP A 180 24.72 -19.56 28.26
C ASP A 180 25.88 -19.09 27.36
N VAL A 181 25.96 -17.77 27.17
CA VAL A 181 26.97 -17.13 26.32
C VAL A 181 28.40 -17.34 26.86
N ASP A 182 28.51 -17.78 28.10
CA ASP A 182 29.77 -17.90 28.83
C ASP A 182 30.34 -19.34 28.96
N GLN A 183 29.74 -20.37 28.37
CA GLN A 183 30.36 -21.70 28.36
C GLN A 183 31.07 -21.96 27.02
N PRO A 184 32.43 -21.92 27.01
CA PRO A 184 33.17 -22.42 25.86
C PRO A 184 32.87 -23.92 25.67
N ARG A 185 32.51 -24.32 24.47
CA ARG A 185 32.29 -25.74 24.10
C ARG A 185 33.52 -26.56 24.51
N ARG A 186 33.37 -27.48 25.43
CA ARG A 186 34.35 -28.56 25.66
C ARG A 186 34.16 -29.66 24.62
#